data_e9e3bb087f4c5d197cc6777fbb2f5f10
#
_entry.id   e9e3bb087f4c5d197cc6777fbb2f5f10
#
_cell.length_a   1.000
_cell.length_b   1.000
_cell.length_c   1.000
_cell.angle_alpha   90.00
_cell.angle_beta   90.00
_cell.angle_gamma   90.00
#
_symmetry.space_group_name_H-M   'P 1'
#
loop_
_entity.id
_entity.type
_entity.pdbx_description
1 polymer ?
#
loop_
_entity_poly.entity_id
_entity_poly.type
_entity_poly.pdbx_seq_one_letter_code
_entity_poly.pdbx_strand_id
1 'polypeptide(L)'
;SNYYFNEINSSSDFFSDENVWRWMLGVEFFPAIIYFILMFFVPNSPRWLFNNHKSELAKEVLISIHGEEKAEIETKSIIKNIESNNVNVKTKFSDLFSPALRYIMGVGLLLGILQQVTGINAIYFYATSIFKQTGIGTDAAFSSGVLLSFTTVIFTLIAIYLVDRTGRRPLLLIGMTGIAISLLTCAYGFNQAKYKLNKEDINALTEIDSNKLLIFQDVEYDSDVKFKNEIKSAIGTQVYAKNEGSILEAAIEMNSTLVLLGILGFIACFAFSLGPIMWVMLSELFPNKFRGLAIGVIGFVNSFASWTIQQIFPWELSNLGSALTFLIYGLIALAGTL
;
A
#
# COMPACT_ATOMS: atom_id res chain seq x y z
N SER A 1 -1.96 -9.41 14.26
CA SER A 1 -0.99 -9.76 15.33
C SER A 1 -0.59 -8.56 16.16
N ASN A 2 -0.27 -7.42 15.56
CA ASN A 2 0.19 -6.23 16.27
C ASN A 2 -0.86 -5.68 17.28
N TYR A 3 -2.16 -5.77 16.95
CA TYR A 3 -3.23 -5.40 17.85
C TYR A 3 -3.19 -6.23 19.16
N TYR A 4 -3.07 -7.56 19.03
CA TYR A 4 -3.00 -8.45 20.21
C TYR A 4 -1.75 -8.21 21.06
N PHE A 5 -0.60 -7.88 20.47
CA PHE A 5 0.60 -7.55 21.22
C PHE A 5 0.45 -6.26 22.02
N ASN A 6 -0.27 -5.28 21.50
CA ASN A 6 -0.55 -4.04 22.23
C ASN A 6 -1.49 -4.26 23.42
N GLU A 7 -2.49 -5.16 23.30
CA GLU A 7 -3.37 -5.56 24.41
C GLU A 7 -2.65 -6.40 25.50
N ILE A 8 -1.76 -7.34 25.06
CA ILE A 8 -1.06 -8.23 25.99
C ILE A 8 0.03 -7.49 26.77
N ASN A 9 0.55 -6.37 26.25
CA ASN A 9 1.56 -5.56 26.93
C ASN A 9 1.14 -5.14 28.35
N SER A 10 -0.15 -4.91 28.57
CA SER A 10 -0.70 -4.54 29.86
C SER A 10 -0.82 -5.69 30.88
N SER A 11 -0.58 -6.95 30.47
CA SER A 11 -0.94 -8.13 31.26
C SER A 11 0.21 -9.11 31.56
N SER A 12 1.43 -8.91 31.03
CA SER A 12 2.54 -9.84 31.26
C SER A 12 3.91 -9.18 31.37
N ASP A 13 4.73 -9.63 32.35
CA ASP A 13 6.13 -9.21 32.54
C ASP A 13 7.05 -9.55 31.35
N PHE A 14 6.64 -10.45 30.46
CA PHE A 14 7.42 -10.88 29.29
C PHE A 14 7.35 -9.87 28.14
N PHE A 15 6.23 -9.15 28.02
CA PHE A 15 6.04 -8.09 27.02
C PHE A 15 6.07 -6.74 27.76
N SER A 16 7.22 -6.05 27.69
CA SER A 16 7.36 -4.69 28.21
C SER A 16 7.23 -3.66 27.09
N ASP A 17 6.89 -2.41 27.43
CA ASP A 17 6.81 -1.30 26.47
C ASP A 17 8.10 -1.12 25.67
N GLU A 18 9.25 -1.51 26.26
CA GLU A 18 10.54 -1.41 25.60
C GLU A 18 10.77 -2.47 24.53
N ASN A 19 10.14 -3.66 24.62
CA ASN A 19 10.42 -4.79 23.74
C ASN A 19 9.24 -5.24 22.86
N VAL A 20 8.02 -4.78 23.14
CA VAL A 20 6.80 -5.19 22.41
C VAL A 20 6.92 -4.96 20.90
N TRP A 21 7.53 -3.88 20.48
CA TRP A 21 7.75 -3.58 19.07
C TRP A 21 8.62 -4.62 18.35
N ARG A 22 9.58 -5.25 19.07
CA ARG A 22 10.41 -6.32 18.50
C ARG A 22 9.57 -7.56 18.22
N TRP A 23 8.64 -7.87 19.11
CA TRP A 23 7.70 -8.98 18.91
C TRP A 23 6.71 -8.71 17.78
N MET A 24 6.22 -7.47 17.67
CA MET A 24 5.38 -7.05 16.55
C MET A 24 6.06 -7.28 15.19
N LEU A 25 7.31 -6.91 15.06
CA LEU A 25 8.12 -7.17 13.86
C LEU A 25 8.48 -8.65 13.70
N GLY A 26 8.73 -9.34 14.81
CA GLY A 26 9.14 -10.75 14.82
C GLY A 26 8.04 -11.72 14.40
N VAL A 27 6.76 -11.36 14.56
CA VAL A 27 5.63 -12.23 14.20
C VAL A 27 5.60 -12.57 12.71
N GLU A 28 6.10 -11.69 11.84
CA GLU A 28 6.21 -11.95 10.40
C GLU A 28 7.11 -13.13 10.05
N PHE A 29 7.99 -13.52 10.96
CA PHE A 29 8.87 -14.68 10.81
C PHE A 29 8.10 -16.01 10.68
N PHE A 30 6.97 -16.18 11.40
CA PHE A 30 6.20 -17.41 11.35
C PHE A 30 5.57 -17.71 9.96
N PRO A 31 4.80 -16.78 9.36
CA PRO A 31 4.31 -16.99 8.01
C PRO A 31 5.44 -17.13 6.98
N ALA A 32 6.55 -16.42 7.16
CA ALA A 32 7.70 -16.52 6.27
C ALA A 32 8.35 -17.92 6.32
N ILE A 33 8.49 -18.53 7.50
CA ILE A 33 8.97 -19.91 7.63
C ILE A 33 8.00 -20.91 6.99
N ILE A 34 6.69 -20.76 7.25
CA ILE A 34 5.68 -21.64 6.66
C ILE A 34 5.77 -21.56 5.13
N TYR A 35 5.83 -20.36 4.59
CA TYR A 35 6.00 -20.13 3.15
C TYR A 35 7.30 -20.77 2.63
N PHE A 36 8.42 -20.58 3.32
CA PHE A 36 9.71 -21.17 2.96
C PHE A 36 9.65 -22.68 2.91
N ILE A 37 9.05 -23.33 3.93
CA ILE A 37 8.89 -24.78 3.97
C ILE A 37 7.99 -25.25 2.82
N LEU A 38 6.86 -24.58 2.57
CA LEU A 38 5.93 -24.95 1.51
C LEU A 38 6.56 -24.86 0.12
N MET A 39 7.51 -23.92 -0.09
CA MET A 39 8.22 -23.80 -1.37
C MET A 39 9.03 -25.04 -1.76
N PHE A 40 9.46 -25.88 -0.81
CA PHE A 40 10.12 -27.14 -1.13
C PHE A 40 9.19 -28.18 -1.75
N PHE A 41 7.88 -28.05 -1.55
CA PHE A 41 6.88 -28.95 -2.11
C PHE A 41 6.34 -28.49 -3.47
N VAL A 42 6.68 -27.27 -3.90
CA VAL A 42 6.24 -26.74 -5.19
C VAL A 42 7.16 -27.28 -6.30
N PRO A 43 6.61 -27.97 -7.33
CA PRO A 43 7.40 -28.46 -8.43
C PRO A 43 7.99 -27.34 -9.26
N ASN A 44 9.11 -27.59 -9.90
CA ASN A 44 9.72 -26.64 -10.81
C ASN A 44 8.81 -26.33 -12.00
N SER A 45 8.86 -25.08 -12.49
CA SER A 45 8.07 -24.64 -13.65
C SER A 45 8.31 -25.58 -14.86
N PRO A 46 7.24 -26.07 -15.53
CA PRO A 46 7.38 -26.91 -16.73
C PRO A 46 8.28 -26.27 -17.80
N ARG A 47 8.16 -24.95 -18.02
CA ARG A 47 9.01 -24.23 -18.99
C ARG A 47 10.49 -24.26 -18.60
N TRP A 48 10.79 -24.11 -17.32
CA TRP A 48 12.16 -24.20 -16.82
C TRP A 48 12.72 -25.63 -16.99
N LEU A 49 11.90 -26.65 -16.72
CA LEU A 49 12.27 -28.05 -16.88
C LEU A 49 12.58 -28.38 -18.36
N PHE A 50 11.75 -27.93 -19.31
CA PHE A 50 12.02 -28.08 -20.74
C PHE A 50 13.30 -27.38 -21.17
N ASN A 51 13.55 -26.15 -20.72
CA ASN A 51 14.78 -25.40 -21.01
C ASN A 51 16.05 -26.06 -20.44
N ASN A 52 15.92 -26.86 -19.37
CA ASN A 52 17.02 -27.60 -18.74
C ASN A 52 17.07 -29.09 -19.19
N HIS A 53 16.47 -29.40 -20.32
CA HIS A 53 16.46 -30.78 -20.91
C HIS A 53 15.84 -31.86 -20.02
N LYS A 54 14.94 -31.48 -19.09
CA LYS A 54 14.22 -32.38 -18.18
C LYS A 54 12.77 -32.61 -18.67
N SER A 55 12.62 -33.06 -19.91
CA SER A 55 11.32 -33.11 -20.61
C SER A 55 10.31 -34.06 -19.96
N GLU A 56 10.75 -35.19 -19.40
CA GLU A 56 9.83 -36.14 -18.75
C GLU A 56 9.24 -35.56 -17.46
N LEU A 57 10.07 -34.95 -16.59
CA LEU A 57 9.59 -34.27 -15.39
C LEU A 57 8.66 -33.10 -15.72
N ALA A 58 8.93 -32.38 -16.82
CA ALA A 58 8.06 -31.29 -17.28
C ALA A 58 6.67 -31.79 -17.67
N LYS A 59 6.60 -32.93 -18.36
CA LYS A 59 5.32 -33.57 -18.73
C LYS A 59 4.56 -34.07 -17.48
N GLU A 60 5.24 -34.74 -16.55
CA GLU A 60 4.63 -35.19 -15.31
C GLU A 60 3.99 -34.02 -14.55
N VAL A 61 4.70 -32.89 -14.42
CA VAL A 61 4.16 -31.69 -13.77
C VAL A 61 2.95 -31.13 -14.54
N LEU A 62 3.00 -31.08 -15.87
CA LEU A 62 1.86 -30.63 -16.68
C LEU A 62 0.64 -31.55 -16.53
N ILE A 63 0.86 -32.86 -16.51
CA ILE A 63 -0.20 -33.86 -16.31
C ILE A 63 -0.84 -33.69 -14.92
N SER A 64 -0.03 -33.46 -13.89
CA SER A 64 -0.54 -33.25 -12.53
C SER A 64 -1.40 -31.98 -12.38
N ILE A 65 -1.14 -30.94 -13.21
CA ILE A 65 -1.86 -29.66 -13.15
C ILE A 65 -3.10 -29.65 -14.05
N HIS A 66 -3.00 -30.16 -15.26
CA HIS A 66 -4.00 -29.97 -16.32
C HIS A 66 -4.67 -31.27 -16.81
N GLY A 67 -4.20 -32.46 -16.38
CA GLY A 67 -4.59 -33.73 -16.92
C GLY A 67 -3.90 -34.07 -18.24
N GLU A 68 -3.97 -35.33 -18.69
CA GLU A 68 -3.20 -35.84 -19.82
C GLU A 68 -3.48 -35.09 -21.14
N GLU A 69 -4.75 -34.88 -21.49
CA GLU A 69 -5.14 -34.29 -22.78
C GLU A 69 -4.62 -32.84 -22.96
N LYS A 70 -4.80 -32.00 -21.92
CA LYS A 70 -4.33 -30.60 -21.95
C LYS A 70 -2.82 -30.50 -21.81
N ALA A 71 -2.21 -31.39 -21.04
CA ALA A 71 -0.76 -31.44 -20.87
C ALA A 71 -0.04 -31.69 -22.21
N GLU A 72 -0.59 -32.51 -23.09
CA GLU A 72 0.00 -32.76 -24.41
C GLU A 72 -0.06 -31.54 -25.31
N ILE A 73 -1.17 -30.82 -25.32
CA ILE A 73 -1.34 -29.57 -26.08
C ILE A 73 -0.36 -28.50 -25.59
N GLU A 74 -0.26 -28.32 -24.26
CA GLU A 74 0.64 -27.36 -23.67
C GLU A 74 2.11 -27.72 -23.89
N THR A 75 2.47 -29.00 -23.81
CA THR A 75 3.82 -29.49 -24.11
C THR A 75 4.24 -29.09 -25.53
N LYS A 76 3.38 -29.33 -26.54
CA LYS A 76 3.66 -28.94 -27.92
C LYS A 76 3.82 -27.43 -28.08
N SER A 77 2.98 -26.66 -27.39
CA SER A 77 3.06 -25.18 -27.36
C SER A 77 4.36 -24.68 -26.76
N ILE A 78 4.76 -25.24 -25.60
CA ILE A 78 6.00 -24.86 -24.90
C ILE A 78 7.22 -25.20 -25.74
N ILE A 79 7.30 -26.39 -26.33
CA ILE A 79 8.43 -26.81 -27.20
C ILE A 79 8.54 -25.90 -28.42
N LYS A 80 7.42 -25.64 -29.12
CA LYS A 80 7.38 -24.72 -30.26
C LYS A 80 7.86 -23.31 -29.88
N ASN A 81 7.47 -22.83 -28.71
CA ASN A 81 7.92 -21.51 -28.21
C ASN A 81 9.41 -21.51 -27.84
N ILE A 82 9.96 -22.61 -27.33
CA ILE A 82 11.37 -22.74 -26.99
C ILE A 82 12.19 -22.78 -28.29
N GLU A 83 11.77 -23.58 -29.27
CA GLU A 83 12.43 -23.68 -30.57
C GLU A 83 12.45 -22.35 -31.34
N SER A 84 11.33 -21.62 -31.31
CA SER A 84 11.24 -20.29 -31.95
C SER A 84 12.07 -19.22 -31.24
N ASN A 85 12.35 -19.39 -29.95
CA ASN A 85 13.14 -18.46 -29.13
C ASN A 85 14.61 -18.89 -28.94
N ASN A 86 15.05 -20.03 -29.54
CA ASN A 86 16.41 -20.57 -29.43
C ASN A 86 17.48 -19.75 -30.20
N VAL A 87 17.21 -18.49 -30.51
CA VAL A 87 18.27 -17.55 -30.80
C VAL A 87 18.90 -17.12 -29.47
N ASN A 88 20.04 -17.72 -29.15
CA ASN A 88 20.90 -17.42 -27.98
C ASN A 88 21.47 -15.99 -28.04
N VAL A 89 20.64 -15.00 -28.25
CA VAL A 89 21.02 -13.59 -28.18
C VAL A 89 20.87 -13.13 -26.74
N LYS A 90 22.01 -12.97 -26.06
CA LYS A 90 22.01 -12.32 -24.71
C LYS A 90 21.31 -10.97 -24.86
N THR A 91 20.20 -10.81 -24.16
CA THR A 91 19.47 -9.53 -24.08
C THR A 91 20.34 -8.50 -23.39
N LYS A 92 20.56 -7.36 -24.05
CA LYS A 92 21.26 -6.22 -23.45
C LYS A 92 20.21 -5.26 -22.86
N PHE A 93 20.60 -4.56 -21.82
CA PHE A 93 19.75 -3.52 -21.22
C PHE A 93 19.28 -2.47 -22.24
N SER A 94 20.17 -2.11 -23.19
CA SER A 94 19.85 -1.18 -24.27
C SER A 94 18.72 -1.63 -25.18
N ASP A 95 18.51 -2.94 -25.31
CA ASP A 95 17.48 -3.49 -26.21
C ASP A 95 16.06 -3.17 -25.73
N LEU A 96 15.87 -2.92 -24.44
CA LEU A 96 14.59 -2.51 -23.86
C LEU A 96 14.12 -1.15 -24.39
N PHE A 97 15.05 -0.28 -24.76
CA PHE A 97 14.77 1.06 -25.28
C PHE A 97 14.80 1.11 -26.83
N SER A 98 14.85 -0.05 -27.48
CA SER A 98 14.74 -0.14 -28.94
C SER A 98 13.41 0.44 -29.44
N PRO A 99 13.33 0.93 -30.69
CA PRO A 99 12.10 1.49 -31.26
C PRO A 99 10.88 0.57 -31.14
N ALA A 100 11.09 -0.75 -31.17
CA ALA A 100 10.04 -1.75 -31.06
C ALA A 100 9.47 -1.88 -29.64
N LEU A 101 10.28 -1.66 -28.58
CA LEU A 101 9.88 -1.87 -27.19
C LEU A 101 9.68 -0.57 -26.41
N ARG A 102 10.20 0.57 -26.89
CA ARG A 102 10.18 1.85 -26.17
C ARG A 102 8.78 2.28 -25.70
N TYR A 103 7.76 2.05 -26.56
CA TYR A 103 6.37 2.40 -26.21
C TYR A 103 5.86 1.54 -25.05
N ILE A 104 6.05 0.22 -25.16
CA ILE A 104 5.61 -0.73 -24.13
C ILE A 104 6.37 -0.48 -22.82
N MET A 105 7.68 -0.17 -22.92
CA MET A 105 8.50 0.19 -21.76
C MET A 105 8.02 1.47 -21.11
N GLY A 106 7.64 2.49 -21.90
CA GLY A 106 7.04 3.73 -21.40
C GLY A 106 5.73 3.49 -20.65
N VAL A 107 4.84 2.66 -21.18
CA VAL A 107 3.58 2.27 -20.53
C VAL A 107 3.87 1.52 -19.23
N GLY A 108 4.80 0.56 -19.23
CA GLY A 108 5.16 -0.18 -18.04
C GLY A 108 5.76 0.70 -16.93
N LEU A 109 6.66 1.62 -17.29
CA LEU A 109 7.23 2.59 -16.36
C LEU A 109 6.17 3.52 -15.78
N LEU A 110 5.27 4.03 -16.63
CA LEU A 110 4.18 4.90 -16.20
C LEU A 110 3.27 4.18 -15.19
N LEU A 111 2.86 2.95 -15.48
CA LEU A 111 2.06 2.14 -14.57
C LEU A 111 2.79 1.88 -13.25
N GLY A 112 4.10 1.55 -13.32
CA GLY A 112 4.93 1.33 -12.13
C GLY A 112 5.06 2.58 -11.26
N ILE A 113 5.20 3.74 -11.85
CA ILE A 113 5.25 5.03 -11.13
C ILE A 113 3.88 5.37 -10.57
N LEU A 114 2.82 5.32 -11.38
CA LEU A 114 1.45 5.64 -10.95
C LEU A 114 1.00 4.78 -9.78
N GLN A 115 1.36 3.49 -9.76
CA GLN A 115 1.05 2.61 -8.65
C GLN A 115 1.52 3.17 -7.30
N GLN A 116 2.70 3.77 -7.25
CA GLN A 116 3.28 4.29 -6.01
C GLN A 116 2.86 5.74 -5.72
N VAL A 117 2.76 6.56 -6.77
CA VAL A 117 2.43 7.99 -6.65
C VAL A 117 0.96 8.20 -6.22
N THR A 118 0.09 7.18 -6.28
CA THR A 118 -1.22 7.19 -5.61
C THR A 118 -1.12 7.19 -4.08
N GLY A 119 0.07 6.96 -3.50
CA GLY A 119 0.31 7.03 -2.07
C GLY A 119 0.00 5.76 -1.28
N ILE A 120 -0.19 4.61 -1.93
CA ILE A 120 -0.62 3.37 -1.27
C ILE A 120 0.28 2.98 -0.09
N ASN A 121 1.59 2.93 -0.30
CA ASN A 121 2.53 2.54 0.74
C ASN A 121 2.61 3.59 1.86
N ALA A 122 2.54 4.88 1.52
CA ALA A 122 2.49 5.95 2.52
C ALA A 122 1.26 5.81 3.41
N ILE A 123 0.06 5.61 2.83
CA ILE A 123 -1.17 5.43 3.59
C ILE A 123 -1.10 4.18 4.47
N TYR A 124 -0.55 3.05 4.00
CA TYR A 124 -0.39 1.85 4.81
C TYR A 124 0.56 2.07 6.00
N PHE A 125 1.74 2.62 5.76
CA PHE A 125 2.75 2.82 6.81
C PHE A 125 2.34 3.88 7.83
N TYR A 126 1.62 4.90 7.39
CA TYR A 126 1.17 5.99 8.25
C TYR A 126 -0.31 5.91 8.63
N ALA A 127 -0.98 4.77 8.36
CA ALA A 127 -2.42 4.58 8.63
C ALA A 127 -2.80 4.95 10.07
N THR A 128 -2.08 4.44 11.06
CA THR A 128 -2.33 4.75 12.48
C THR A 128 -2.20 6.24 12.77
N SER A 129 -1.19 6.91 12.21
CA SER A 129 -1.01 8.36 12.36
C SER A 129 -2.15 9.16 11.70
N ILE A 130 -2.58 8.72 10.50
CA ILE A 130 -3.69 9.34 9.79
C ILE A 130 -4.98 9.21 10.60
N PHE A 131 -5.25 8.02 11.15
CA PHE A 131 -6.44 7.81 11.97
C PHE A 131 -6.39 8.59 13.29
N LYS A 132 -5.24 8.69 13.95
CA LYS A 132 -5.09 9.58 15.11
C LYS A 132 -5.41 11.03 14.78
N GLN A 133 -5.07 11.49 13.57
CA GLN A 133 -5.40 12.84 13.09
C GLN A 133 -6.89 13.05 12.79
N THR A 134 -7.72 12.02 12.85
CA THR A 134 -9.19 12.13 12.74
C THR A 134 -9.88 12.19 14.10
N GLY A 135 -9.13 12.21 15.21
CA GLY A 135 -9.68 12.17 16.57
C GLY A 135 -10.24 10.81 16.98
N ILE A 136 -9.97 9.77 16.23
CA ILE A 136 -10.27 8.40 16.66
C ILE A 136 -9.21 7.98 17.67
N GLY A 137 -9.62 7.52 18.83
CA GLY A 137 -8.71 7.06 19.89
C GLY A 137 -7.69 6.02 19.42
N THR A 138 -6.60 5.89 20.15
CA THR A 138 -5.46 5.03 19.75
C THR A 138 -5.87 3.59 19.46
N ASP A 139 -6.75 3.00 20.26
CA ASP A 139 -7.23 1.63 20.10
C ASP A 139 -8.08 1.46 18.81
N ALA A 140 -8.92 2.44 18.51
CA ALA A 140 -9.70 2.45 17.30
C ALA A 140 -8.81 2.64 16.06
N ALA A 141 -7.71 3.38 16.15
CA ALA A 141 -6.74 3.53 15.09
C ALA A 141 -6.02 2.21 14.77
N PHE A 142 -5.66 1.42 15.78
CA PHE A 142 -5.10 0.08 15.59
C PHE A 142 -6.12 -0.89 15.00
N SER A 143 -7.37 -0.88 15.49
CA SER A 143 -8.46 -1.71 14.95
C SER A 143 -8.75 -1.39 13.49
N SER A 144 -8.64 -0.11 13.09
CA SER A 144 -8.75 0.32 11.70
C SER A 144 -7.67 -0.32 10.81
N GLY A 145 -6.44 -0.50 11.31
CA GLY A 145 -5.38 -1.22 10.58
C GLY A 145 -5.74 -2.67 10.25
N VAL A 146 -6.41 -3.38 11.16
CA VAL A 146 -6.93 -4.73 10.91
C VAL A 146 -8.01 -4.71 9.82
N LEU A 147 -8.90 -3.72 9.86
CA LEU A 147 -9.96 -3.54 8.86
C LEU A 147 -9.38 -3.25 7.45
N LEU A 148 -8.31 -2.44 7.36
CA LEU A 148 -7.58 -2.20 6.12
C LEU A 148 -7.02 -3.49 5.52
N SER A 149 -6.38 -4.31 6.35
CA SER A 149 -5.81 -5.60 5.91
C SER A 149 -6.89 -6.57 5.42
N PHE A 150 -8.00 -6.65 6.14
CA PHE A 150 -9.14 -7.48 5.76
C PHE A 150 -9.77 -7.02 4.43
N THR A 151 -9.94 -5.70 4.26
CA THR A 151 -10.41 -5.09 3.00
C THR A 151 -9.48 -5.47 1.84
N THR A 152 -8.17 -5.38 2.03
CA THR A 152 -7.18 -5.76 1.00
C THR A 152 -7.36 -7.20 0.56
N VAL A 153 -7.49 -8.16 1.49
CA VAL A 153 -7.67 -9.57 1.16
C VAL A 153 -8.93 -9.79 0.34
N ILE A 154 -10.07 -9.25 0.78
CA ILE A 154 -11.35 -9.42 0.07
C ILE A 154 -11.25 -8.87 -1.36
N PHE A 155 -10.79 -7.63 -1.52
CA PHE A 155 -10.77 -6.99 -2.83
C PHE A 155 -9.69 -7.56 -3.76
N THR A 156 -8.60 -8.09 -3.21
CA THR A 156 -7.62 -8.87 -4.00
C THR A 156 -8.22 -10.17 -4.52
N LEU A 157 -8.98 -10.90 -3.70
CA LEU A 157 -9.68 -12.12 -4.16
C LEU A 157 -10.71 -11.80 -5.25
N ILE A 158 -11.45 -10.71 -5.11
CA ILE A 158 -12.37 -10.21 -6.14
C ILE A 158 -11.60 -9.87 -7.43
N ALA A 159 -10.44 -9.22 -7.34
CA ALA A 159 -9.60 -8.89 -8.49
C ALA A 159 -9.15 -10.14 -9.24
N ILE A 160 -8.67 -11.17 -8.53
CA ILE A 160 -8.24 -12.44 -9.12
C ILE A 160 -9.40 -13.09 -9.90
N TYR A 161 -10.61 -13.06 -9.35
CA TYR A 161 -11.78 -13.63 -10.03
C TYR A 161 -12.21 -12.83 -11.26
N LEU A 162 -12.09 -11.50 -11.22
CA LEU A 162 -12.59 -10.61 -12.26
C LEU A 162 -11.59 -10.35 -13.39
N VAL A 163 -10.28 -10.44 -13.14
CA VAL A 163 -9.24 -10.05 -14.11
C VAL A 163 -9.34 -10.78 -15.45
N ASP A 164 -9.74 -12.05 -15.42
CA ASP A 164 -9.89 -12.87 -16.62
C ASP A 164 -11.26 -12.71 -17.31
N ARG A 165 -12.26 -12.17 -16.61
CA ARG A 165 -13.63 -12.00 -17.12
C ARG A 165 -13.85 -10.62 -17.74
N THR A 166 -13.44 -9.56 -17.04
CA THR A 166 -13.66 -8.18 -17.46
C THR A 166 -12.51 -7.59 -18.24
N GLY A 167 -11.32 -8.20 -18.12
CA GLY A 167 -10.10 -7.70 -18.72
C GLY A 167 -9.39 -6.62 -17.87
N ARG A 168 -8.15 -6.33 -18.24
CA ARG A 168 -7.22 -5.51 -17.43
C ARG A 168 -7.59 -4.02 -17.47
N ARG A 169 -7.92 -3.50 -18.67
CA ARG A 169 -8.18 -2.06 -18.87
C ARG A 169 -9.41 -1.55 -18.10
N PRO A 170 -10.60 -2.20 -18.16
CA PRO A 170 -11.75 -1.74 -17.38
C PRO A 170 -11.49 -1.75 -15.87
N LEU A 171 -10.81 -2.78 -15.35
CA LEU A 171 -10.49 -2.87 -13.93
C LEU A 171 -9.55 -1.74 -13.49
N LEU A 172 -8.54 -1.39 -14.29
CA LEU A 172 -7.66 -0.27 -14.00
C LEU A 172 -8.41 1.06 -13.99
N LEU A 173 -9.27 1.30 -14.99
CA LEU A 173 -10.04 2.55 -15.07
C LEU A 173 -11.00 2.70 -13.90
N ILE A 174 -11.77 1.66 -13.58
CA ILE A 174 -12.71 1.67 -12.44
C ILE A 174 -11.93 1.87 -11.15
N GLY A 175 -10.82 1.14 -10.97
CA GLY A 175 -10.00 1.26 -9.77
C GLY A 175 -9.38 2.64 -9.61
N MET A 176 -8.77 3.20 -10.66
CA MET A 176 -8.17 4.54 -10.61
C MET A 176 -9.22 5.63 -10.33
N THR A 177 -10.38 5.54 -10.96
CA THR A 177 -11.50 6.45 -10.68
C THR A 177 -11.95 6.34 -9.22
N GLY A 178 -12.09 5.11 -8.72
CA GLY A 178 -12.45 4.86 -7.33
C GLY A 178 -11.38 5.36 -6.34
N ILE A 179 -10.09 5.18 -6.65
CA ILE A 179 -8.97 5.75 -5.89
C ILE A 179 -9.08 7.28 -5.83
N ALA A 180 -9.30 7.94 -6.98
CA ALA A 180 -9.44 9.39 -7.05
C ALA A 180 -10.61 9.89 -6.19
N ILE A 181 -11.80 9.29 -6.33
CA ILE A 181 -12.97 9.64 -5.55
C ILE A 181 -12.71 9.45 -4.05
N SER A 182 -12.12 8.35 -3.66
CA SER A 182 -11.83 8.03 -2.26
C SER A 182 -10.86 9.01 -1.62
N LEU A 183 -9.77 9.36 -2.31
CA LEU A 183 -8.78 10.33 -1.83
C LEU A 183 -9.34 11.76 -1.78
N LEU A 184 -10.16 12.16 -2.76
CA LEU A 184 -10.86 13.44 -2.74
C LEU A 184 -11.90 13.50 -1.60
N THR A 185 -12.55 12.38 -1.28
CA THR A 185 -13.43 12.28 -0.11
C THR A 185 -12.66 12.48 1.19
N CYS A 186 -11.45 11.88 1.32
CA CYS A 186 -10.57 12.14 2.45
C CYS A 186 -10.15 13.60 2.53
N ALA A 187 -9.74 14.20 1.40
CA ALA A 187 -9.38 15.62 1.33
C ALA A 187 -10.52 16.52 1.79
N TYR A 188 -11.74 16.24 1.35
CA TYR A 188 -12.93 16.96 1.78
C TYR A 188 -13.18 16.79 3.28
N GLY A 189 -13.09 15.56 3.81
CA GLY A 189 -13.28 15.29 5.23
C GLY A 189 -12.29 16.06 6.12
N PHE A 190 -11.02 16.08 5.74
CA PHE A 190 -10.00 16.85 6.46
C PHE A 190 -10.14 18.37 6.28
N ASN A 191 -10.64 18.83 5.14
CA ASN A 191 -10.88 20.26 4.91
C ASN A 191 -12.04 20.83 5.74
N GLN A 192 -12.96 19.98 6.17
CA GLN A 192 -14.05 20.36 7.08
C GLN A 192 -13.69 20.23 8.56
N ALA A 193 -12.50 19.74 8.87
CA ALA A 193 -12.04 19.59 10.23
C ALA A 193 -11.81 20.93 10.90
N LYS A 194 -12.29 21.06 12.15
CA LYS A 194 -12.05 22.19 13.03
C LYS A 194 -11.31 21.70 14.26
N TYR A 195 -10.45 22.55 14.78
CA TYR A 195 -9.63 22.23 15.94
C TYR A 195 -9.92 23.25 17.03
N LYS A 196 -10.42 22.78 18.18
CA LYS A 196 -10.77 23.62 19.32
C LYS A 196 -10.53 22.85 20.61
N LEU A 197 -9.89 23.45 21.60
CA LEU A 197 -9.73 22.89 22.93
C LEU A 197 -10.66 23.60 23.91
N ASN A 198 -11.60 22.86 24.46
CA ASN A 198 -12.43 23.34 25.57
C ASN A 198 -11.70 23.18 26.90
N LYS A 199 -12.21 23.78 27.94
CA LYS A 199 -11.64 23.69 29.31
C LYS A 199 -11.62 22.26 29.84
N GLU A 200 -12.62 21.46 29.49
CA GLU A 200 -12.72 20.05 29.88
C GLU A 200 -11.65 19.21 29.18
N ASP A 201 -11.43 19.47 27.88
CA ASP A 201 -10.41 18.81 27.07
C ASP A 201 -8.99 19.10 27.61
N ILE A 202 -8.72 20.37 27.95
CA ILE A 202 -7.43 20.78 28.53
C ILE A 202 -7.18 20.06 29.86
N ASN A 203 -8.22 19.93 30.72
CA ASN A 203 -8.12 19.23 31.99
C ASN A 203 -7.95 17.71 31.85
N ALA A 204 -8.46 17.12 30.77
CA ALA A 204 -8.30 15.71 30.48
C ALA A 204 -6.86 15.36 30.03
N LEU A 205 -6.10 16.34 29.53
CA LEU A 205 -4.70 16.17 29.10
C LEU A 205 -3.73 16.21 30.29
N THR A 206 -3.84 15.23 31.19
CA THR A 206 -3.12 15.20 32.48
C THR A 206 -1.60 15.14 32.37
N GLU A 207 -1.03 14.70 31.23
CA GLU A 207 0.41 14.62 30.99
C GLU A 207 1.02 15.96 30.53
N ILE A 208 0.21 16.99 30.32
CA ILE A 208 0.62 18.30 29.80
C ILE A 208 0.28 19.36 30.83
N ASP A 209 1.18 20.35 31.01
CA ASP A 209 0.93 21.51 31.84
C ASP A 209 -0.26 22.32 31.33
N SER A 210 -1.40 22.18 31.98
CA SER A 210 -2.66 22.83 31.61
C SER A 210 -2.51 24.34 31.44
N ASN A 211 -1.65 24.99 32.27
CA ASN A 211 -1.45 26.44 32.18
C ASN A 211 -0.91 26.90 30.80
N LYS A 212 -0.13 26.06 30.14
CA LYS A 212 0.38 26.35 28.80
C LYS A 212 -0.67 26.23 27.70
N LEU A 213 -1.71 25.42 27.95
CA LEU A 213 -2.80 25.22 27.01
C LEU A 213 -3.97 26.19 27.21
N LEU A 214 -4.09 26.84 28.38
CA LEU A 214 -5.18 27.80 28.67
C LEU A 214 -5.23 28.98 27.68
N ILE A 215 -4.09 29.35 27.06
CA ILE A 215 -4.03 30.43 26.07
C ILE A 215 -4.81 30.05 24.79
N PHE A 216 -4.95 28.74 24.52
CA PHE A 216 -5.65 28.20 23.36
C PHE A 216 -7.09 27.78 23.66
N GLN A 217 -7.54 28.03 24.89
CA GLN A 217 -8.91 27.68 25.29
C GLN A 217 -9.92 28.41 24.41
N ASP A 218 -10.87 27.64 23.84
CA ASP A 218 -11.95 28.14 23.00
C ASP A 218 -11.51 28.85 21.71
N VAL A 219 -10.22 28.79 21.35
CA VAL A 219 -9.72 29.28 20.05
C VAL A 219 -9.98 28.22 18.98
N GLU A 220 -10.67 28.62 17.91
CA GLU A 220 -11.00 27.74 16.79
C GLU A 220 -9.97 27.90 15.66
N TYR A 221 -9.47 26.77 15.14
CA TYR A 221 -8.54 26.70 14.02
C TYR A 221 -9.16 25.89 12.86
N ASP A 222 -9.12 26.47 11.66
CA ASP A 222 -9.55 25.81 10.43
C ASP A 222 -8.38 25.04 9.75
N SER A 223 -7.19 25.01 10.34
CA SER A 223 -5.98 24.39 9.78
C SER A 223 -5.28 23.55 10.83
N ASP A 224 -5.08 22.27 10.51
CA ASP A 224 -4.29 21.34 11.32
C ASP A 224 -2.84 21.80 11.50
N VAL A 225 -2.22 22.36 10.47
CA VAL A 225 -0.84 22.86 10.51
C VAL A 225 -0.70 24.04 11.47
N LYS A 226 -1.64 24.99 11.43
CA LYS A 226 -1.62 26.14 12.35
C LYS A 226 -1.79 25.68 13.79
N PHE A 227 -2.82 24.88 14.06
CA PHE A 227 -3.09 24.34 15.38
C PHE A 227 -1.88 23.59 15.93
N LYS A 228 -1.32 22.63 15.17
CA LYS A 228 -0.16 21.85 15.58
C LYS A 228 1.06 22.72 15.88
N ASN A 229 1.35 23.72 15.06
CA ASN A 229 2.52 24.61 15.23
C ASN A 229 2.39 25.48 16.45
N GLU A 230 1.21 26.03 16.73
CA GLU A 230 0.99 26.88 17.90
C GLU A 230 1.06 26.07 19.20
N ILE A 231 0.38 24.92 19.26
CA ILE A 231 0.47 24.05 20.44
C ILE A 231 1.92 23.58 20.65
N LYS A 232 2.61 23.14 19.58
CA LYS A 232 4.00 22.70 19.64
C LYS A 232 4.95 23.78 20.14
N SER A 233 4.70 25.04 19.77
CA SER A 233 5.47 26.20 20.24
C SER A 233 5.28 26.45 21.74
N ALA A 234 4.09 26.20 22.27
CA ALA A 234 3.76 26.45 23.68
C ALA A 234 4.25 25.35 24.64
N ILE A 235 4.08 24.08 24.27
CA ILE A 235 4.43 22.95 25.14
C ILE A 235 5.80 22.34 24.83
N GLY A 236 6.37 22.67 23.69
CA GLY A 236 7.66 22.13 23.20
C GLY A 236 7.50 20.87 22.35
N THR A 237 8.46 20.68 21.42
CA THR A 237 8.41 19.63 20.39
C THR A 237 8.35 18.21 20.97
N GLN A 238 9.09 17.93 22.04
CA GLN A 238 9.16 16.58 22.64
C GLN A 238 7.85 16.21 23.36
N VAL A 239 7.29 17.14 24.13
CA VAL A 239 6.01 16.93 24.85
C VAL A 239 4.87 16.78 23.83
N TYR A 240 4.88 17.61 22.78
CA TYR A 240 3.90 17.50 21.70
C TYR A 240 3.96 16.13 21.01
N ALA A 241 5.15 15.69 20.59
CA ALA A 241 5.31 14.42 19.90
C ALA A 241 4.84 13.20 20.71
N LYS A 242 5.05 13.23 22.04
CA LYS A 242 4.58 12.17 22.94
C LYS A 242 3.05 12.14 23.05
N ASN A 243 2.40 13.31 23.04
CA ASN A 243 0.98 13.48 23.34
C ASN A 243 0.14 13.90 22.12
N GLU A 244 0.71 13.87 20.90
CA GLU A 244 0.04 14.33 19.67
C GLU A 244 -1.33 13.68 19.48
N GLY A 245 -1.42 12.37 19.68
CA GLY A 245 -2.67 11.62 19.53
C GLY A 245 -3.76 12.14 20.47
N SER A 246 -3.45 12.27 21.77
CA SER A 246 -4.41 12.73 22.79
C SER A 246 -4.82 14.19 22.60
N ILE A 247 -3.88 15.05 22.19
CA ILE A 247 -4.18 16.46 21.87
C ILE A 247 -5.14 16.58 20.68
N LEU A 248 -4.89 15.80 19.62
CA LEU A 248 -5.74 15.82 18.44
C LEU A 248 -7.11 15.20 18.72
N GLU A 249 -7.16 14.09 19.47
CA GLU A 249 -8.41 13.45 19.88
C GLU A 249 -9.29 14.40 20.69
N ALA A 250 -8.69 15.20 21.58
CA ALA A 250 -9.40 16.17 22.40
C ALA A 250 -9.86 17.42 21.61
N ALA A 251 -9.11 17.83 20.59
CA ALA A 251 -9.30 19.11 19.91
C ALA A 251 -10.13 19.04 18.63
N ILE A 252 -10.17 17.87 17.95
CA ILE A 252 -10.68 17.81 16.59
C ILE A 252 -12.21 17.58 16.55
N GLU A 253 -12.87 18.42 15.76
CA GLU A 253 -14.27 18.24 15.39
C GLU A 253 -14.36 17.95 13.90
N MET A 254 -14.57 16.67 13.52
CA MET A 254 -14.72 16.24 12.15
C MET A 254 -15.54 14.96 12.02
N ASN A 255 -15.97 14.66 10.79
CA ASN A 255 -16.59 13.37 10.50
C ASN A 255 -15.52 12.30 10.22
N SER A 256 -15.00 11.68 11.30
CA SER A 256 -13.97 10.63 11.23
C SER A 256 -14.42 9.42 10.40
N THR A 257 -15.72 9.10 10.39
CA THR A 257 -16.28 8.00 9.61
C THR A 257 -16.14 8.25 8.11
N LEU A 258 -16.29 9.50 7.66
CA LEU A 258 -16.12 9.86 6.25
C LEU A 258 -14.70 9.60 5.78
N VAL A 259 -13.70 9.98 6.58
CA VAL A 259 -12.28 9.73 6.27
C VAL A 259 -11.96 8.24 6.32
N LEU A 260 -12.47 7.51 7.31
CA LEU A 260 -12.30 6.07 7.39
C LEU A 260 -12.85 5.37 6.14
N LEU A 261 -14.07 5.71 5.73
CA LEU A 261 -14.68 5.16 4.50
C LEU A 261 -13.89 5.55 3.24
N GLY A 262 -13.36 6.77 3.19
CA GLY A 262 -12.49 7.22 2.12
C GLY A 262 -11.21 6.38 2.03
N ILE A 263 -10.52 6.13 3.15
CA ILE A 263 -9.31 5.31 3.19
C ILE A 263 -9.62 3.85 2.84
N LEU A 264 -10.70 3.28 3.39
CA LEU A 264 -11.14 1.93 3.05
C LEU A 264 -11.48 1.79 1.56
N GLY A 265 -12.20 2.77 1.01
CA GLY A 265 -12.51 2.83 -0.42
C GLY A 265 -11.26 2.92 -1.30
N PHE A 266 -10.29 3.75 -0.89
CA PHE A 266 -9.00 3.83 -1.57
C PHE A 266 -8.28 2.48 -1.61
N ILE A 267 -8.16 1.82 -0.45
CA ILE A 267 -7.48 0.51 -0.36
C ILE A 267 -8.24 -0.56 -1.13
N ALA A 268 -9.57 -0.58 -1.03
CA ALA A 268 -10.41 -1.49 -1.80
C ALA A 268 -10.18 -1.34 -3.30
N CYS A 269 -10.25 -0.11 -3.81
CA CYS A 269 -10.05 0.19 -5.23
C CYS A 269 -8.62 -0.12 -5.69
N PHE A 270 -7.61 0.12 -4.86
CA PHE A 270 -6.23 -0.22 -5.16
C PHE A 270 -6.03 -1.74 -5.21
N ALA A 271 -6.48 -2.48 -4.19
CA ALA A 271 -6.37 -3.94 -4.11
C ALA A 271 -7.15 -4.66 -5.22
N PHE A 272 -8.22 -4.05 -5.69
CA PHE A 272 -9.01 -4.53 -6.80
C PHE A 272 -8.37 -4.27 -8.18
N SER A 273 -7.51 -3.26 -8.31
CA SER A 273 -7.00 -2.79 -9.61
C SER A 273 -5.48 -2.72 -9.68
N LEU A 274 -4.89 -1.55 -9.40
CA LEU A 274 -3.45 -1.27 -9.59
C LEU A 274 -2.54 -2.26 -8.86
N GLY A 275 -2.92 -2.73 -7.68
CA GLY A 275 -2.14 -3.69 -6.91
C GLY A 275 -1.78 -4.93 -7.72
N PRO A 276 -2.74 -5.80 -8.04
CA PRO A 276 -2.48 -7.04 -8.76
C PRO A 276 -2.32 -6.84 -10.28
N ILE A 277 -3.12 -5.96 -10.90
CA ILE A 277 -3.23 -5.89 -12.36
C ILE A 277 -1.97 -5.34 -13.02
N MET A 278 -1.26 -4.41 -12.39
CA MET A 278 0.00 -3.90 -12.92
C MET A 278 1.00 -5.05 -13.17
N TRP A 279 1.21 -5.94 -12.22
CA TRP A 279 2.15 -7.05 -12.33
C TRP A 279 1.71 -8.08 -13.38
N VAL A 280 0.42 -8.36 -13.48
CA VAL A 280 -0.16 -9.22 -14.54
C VAL A 280 0.08 -8.60 -15.89
N MET A 281 -0.24 -7.32 -16.08
CA MET A 281 -0.01 -6.62 -17.34
C MET A 281 1.46 -6.61 -17.75
N LEU A 282 2.39 -6.36 -16.83
CA LEU A 282 3.82 -6.39 -17.14
C LEU A 282 4.26 -7.77 -17.65
N SER A 283 3.68 -8.84 -17.11
CA SER A 283 3.96 -10.20 -17.57
C SER A 283 3.41 -10.50 -18.98
N GLU A 284 2.35 -9.80 -19.38
CA GLU A 284 1.68 -9.98 -20.68
C GLU A 284 2.23 -9.04 -21.76
N LEU A 285 2.58 -7.80 -21.41
CA LEU A 285 3.02 -6.77 -22.34
C LEU A 285 4.37 -7.09 -22.98
N PHE A 286 5.29 -7.71 -22.25
CA PHE A 286 6.64 -7.93 -22.74
C PHE A 286 6.82 -9.31 -23.37
N PRO A 287 7.48 -9.40 -24.54
CA PRO A 287 7.89 -10.67 -25.13
C PRO A 287 8.75 -11.47 -24.13
N ASN A 288 8.62 -12.81 -24.16
CA ASN A 288 9.29 -13.71 -23.21
C ASN A 288 10.78 -13.42 -23.05
N LYS A 289 11.47 -13.06 -24.16
CA LYS A 289 12.90 -12.76 -24.19
C LYS A 289 13.29 -11.57 -23.28
N PHE A 290 12.47 -10.54 -23.25
CA PHE A 290 12.75 -9.27 -22.52
C PHE A 290 12.02 -9.15 -21.20
N ARG A 291 11.02 -10.00 -20.96
CA ARG A 291 10.10 -9.91 -19.82
C ARG A 291 10.80 -9.80 -18.46
N GLY A 292 11.72 -10.70 -18.16
CA GLY A 292 12.41 -10.70 -16.88
C GLY A 292 13.23 -9.42 -16.64
N LEU A 293 13.94 -8.95 -17.68
CA LEU A 293 14.72 -7.72 -17.59
C LEU A 293 13.81 -6.48 -17.49
N ALA A 294 12.73 -6.42 -18.26
CA ALA A 294 11.78 -5.31 -18.23
C ALA A 294 11.08 -5.20 -16.87
N ILE A 295 10.56 -6.32 -16.34
CA ILE A 295 9.93 -6.35 -15.02
C ILE A 295 10.93 -5.95 -13.93
N GLY A 296 12.19 -6.38 -14.03
CA GLY A 296 13.24 -5.98 -13.08
C GLY A 296 13.48 -4.47 -13.08
N VAL A 297 13.57 -3.84 -14.26
CA VAL A 297 13.76 -2.39 -14.39
C VAL A 297 12.55 -1.62 -13.88
N ILE A 298 11.34 -2.02 -14.26
CA ILE A 298 10.11 -1.36 -13.84
C ILE A 298 9.92 -1.55 -12.33
N GLY A 299 10.22 -2.74 -11.79
CA GLY A 299 10.16 -3.01 -10.36
C GLY A 299 11.16 -2.16 -9.56
N PHE A 300 12.37 -1.93 -10.09
CA PHE A 300 13.33 -1.01 -9.49
C PHE A 300 12.80 0.42 -9.44
N VAL A 301 12.27 0.94 -10.55
CA VAL A 301 11.67 2.29 -10.62
C VAL A 301 10.46 2.40 -9.70
N ASN A 302 9.60 1.39 -9.66
CA ASN A 302 8.47 1.30 -8.75
C ASN A 302 8.90 1.37 -7.28
N SER A 303 9.93 0.60 -6.89
CA SER A 303 10.48 0.62 -5.53
C SER A 303 11.11 1.96 -5.18
N PHE A 304 11.81 2.59 -6.13
CA PHE A 304 12.38 3.92 -5.95
C PHE A 304 11.30 4.98 -5.77
N ALA A 305 10.23 4.93 -6.58
CA ALA A 305 9.07 5.82 -6.43
C ALA A 305 8.39 5.61 -5.06
N SER A 306 8.21 4.35 -4.64
CA SER A 306 7.68 4.02 -3.32
C SER A 306 8.50 4.63 -2.18
N TRP A 307 9.83 4.46 -2.23
CA TRP A 307 10.73 5.05 -1.25
C TRP A 307 10.61 6.57 -1.23
N THR A 308 10.60 7.21 -2.39
CA THR A 308 10.49 8.67 -2.52
C THR A 308 9.20 9.19 -1.87
N ILE A 309 8.06 8.58 -2.21
CA ILE A 309 6.76 8.98 -1.65
C ILE A 309 6.74 8.81 -0.13
N GLN A 310 7.26 7.72 0.41
CA GLN A 310 7.31 7.49 1.85
C GLN A 310 8.20 8.49 2.59
N GLN A 311 9.26 9.02 1.96
CA GLN A 311 10.09 10.08 2.54
C GLN A 311 9.39 11.44 2.51
N ILE A 312 8.64 11.73 1.45
CA ILE A 312 7.98 13.03 1.25
C ILE A 312 6.70 13.14 2.09
N PHE A 313 5.94 12.07 2.23
CA PHE A 313 4.62 12.05 2.84
C PHE A 313 4.55 12.64 4.27
N PRO A 314 5.46 12.33 5.21
CA PRO A 314 5.45 12.95 6.54
C PRO A 314 5.69 14.46 6.49
N TRP A 315 6.53 14.90 5.55
CA TRP A 315 6.77 16.33 5.32
C TRP A 315 5.52 17.01 4.77
N GLU A 316 4.81 16.40 3.82
CA GLU A 316 3.54 16.91 3.30
C GLU A 316 2.51 17.04 4.41
N LEU A 317 2.30 15.99 5.22
CA LEU A 317 1.36 16.03 6.33
C LEU A 317 1.68 17.13 7.35
N SER A 318 2.97 17.39 7.62
CA SER A 318 3.37 18.38 8.61
C SER A 318 3.38 19.83 8.10
N ASN A 319 3.59 20.05 6.79
CA ASN A 319 3.73 21.38 6.22
C ASN A 319 2.54 21.83 5.36
N LEU A 320 1.94 20.90 4.61
CA LEU A 320 0.77 21.16 3.76
C LEU A 320 -0.55 20.87 4.51
N GLY A 321 -0.48 19.99 5.49
CA GLY A 321 -1.65 19.46 6.19
C GLY A 321 -2.34 18.32 5.48
N SER A 322 -3.23 17.65 6.19
CA SER A 322 -3.88 16.44 5.71
C SER A 322 -4.79 16.72 4.51
N ALA A 323 -5.56 17.80 4.52
CA ALA A 323 -6.50 18.13 3.45
C ALA A 323 -5.79 18.32 2.09
N LEU A 324 -4.73 19.13 2.03
CA LEU A 324 -3.97 19.38 0.79
C LEU A 324 -3.21 18.13 0.34
N THR A 325 -2.64 17.38 1.27
CA THR A 325 -1.93 16.13 0.95
C THR A 325 -2.86 15.16 0.23
N PHE A 326 -4.02 14.85 0.80
CA PHE A 326 -4.99 13.95 0.15
C PHE A 326 -5.56 14.52 -1.15
N LEU A 327 -5.70 15.85 -1.26
CA LEU A 327 -6.13 16.50 -2.50
C LEU A 327 -5.11 16.27 -3.63
N ILE A 328 -3.83 16.45 -3.36
CA ILE A 328 -2.74 16.25 -4.34
C ILE A 328 -2.76 14.80 -4.84
N TYR A 329 -2.79 13.82 -3.95
CA TYR A 329 -2.85 12.40 -4.33
C TYR A 329 -4.13 12.04 -5.10
N GLY A 330 -5.27 12.64 -4.71
CA GLY A 330 -6.54 12.48 -5.42
C GLY A 330 -6.50 13.05 -6.85
N LEU A 331 -5.89 14.22 -7.05
CA LEU A 331 -5.72 14.81 -8.38
C LEU A 331 -4.75 14.02 -9.25
N ILE A 332 -3.66 13.49 -8.68
CA ILE A 332 -2.74 12.59 -9.38
C ILE A 332 -3.46 11.31 -9.83
N ALA A 333 -4.27 10.70 -8.96
CA ALA A 333 -5.06 9.54 -9.31
C ALA A 333 -6.07 9.87 -10.41
N LEU A 334 -6.71 11.03 -10.35
CA LEU A 334 -7.64 11.50 -11.39
C LEU A 334 -6.92 11.69 -12.74
N ALA A 335 -5.74 12.31 -12.74
CA ALA A 335 -4.93 12.44 -13.95
C ALA A 335 -4.50 11.07 -14.52
N GLY A 336 -4.24 10.10 -13.66
CA GLY A 336 -3.91 8.73 -14.05
C GLY A 336 -5.08 7.93 -14.67
N THR A 337 -6.32 8.44 -14.62
CA THR A 337 -7.46 7.82 -15.31
C THR A 337 -7.53 8.19 -16.79
N LEU A 338 -6.86 9.25 -17.20
CA LEU A 338 -6.81 9.75 -18.59
C LEU A 338 -5.72 9.05 -19.40
#